data_51b2fb95e5f3bd116fb6ef5f3b9fcb00
#
_entry.id   51b2fb95e5f3bd116fb6ef5f3b9fcb00
#
_cell.length_a   1.000
_cell.length_b   1.000
_cell.length_c   1.000
_cell.angle_alpha   90.00
_cell.angle_beta   90.00
_cell.angle_gamma   90.00
#
_symmetry.space_group_name_H-M   'P 1'
#
loop_
_entity.id
_entity.type
_entity.pdbx_description
1 polymer ?
#
loop_
_entity_poly.entity_id
_entity_poly.type
_entity_poly.pdbx_seq_one_letter_code
_entity_poly.pdbx_strand_id
1 'polypeptide(L)'
;MIAVDRWHVLWVFVMKRRVVVTGVGCITPVGNTVPEMWNSLQECGSGIGPITHFDASNFPTKFASQVKNFRLGDYVSNPDNYKYCGRNIHFAIGAATQAVKDSGLDERDIDPTRFGVYLGAGEGQQDFGVFMGMIAESKLENGEFDLEKFTRLSLDRLIGQQELEQEPNMTAGHLAALFNAQGPNLNCLTACAASSQALGEATELIRRGDADIMLSGGAHSMIHPFGVTGFNLLTALSTRNSDPQRASRPFDKDRDGFVLGEGAGILVLEELEHAKKRRARIYGEVIGYGSSADAFRITDIHPEGRGAAACIKMAMNDAKVNPEDIDYINAHGTSTDVNDRTETMAIKRALGDLAYKTPVSSTKSMMGHLIAAAGAVEAITCLLAIKDDVLPPTINYETPDPDCDLDYIPNEARPDKARVALSNSFGFGGQNVTLILSEFKE
;
A
#
# COMPACT_ATOMS: atom_id res chain seq x y z
N MET A 1 -4.10 61.29 17.62
CA MET A 1 -4.39 60.82 16.25
C MET A 1 -3.23 59.90 15.86
N ILE A 2 -3.37 58.59 16.12
CA ILE A 2 -2.37 57.59 15.80
C ILE A 2 -2.78 56.97 14.49
N ALA A 3 -1.95 57.16 13.46
CA ALA A 3 -2.15 56.57 12.14
C ALA A 3 -1.97 55.04 12.22
N VAL A 4 -3.01 54.30 11.94
CA VAL A 4 -2.95 52.83 11.78
C VAL A 4 -2.49 52.59 10.38
N ASP A 5 -1.23 52.15 10.25
CA ASP A 5 -0.68 51.65 8.99
C ASP A 5 -1.45 50.41 8.54
N ARG A 6 -2.06 50.50 7.38
CA ARG A 6 -2.70 49.37 6.69
C ARG A 6 -1.61 48.42 6.16
N TRP A 7 -1.37 47.31 6.86
CA TRP A 7 -0.61 46.18 6.33
C TRP A 7 -1.40 45.59 5.16
N HIS A 8 -0.96 45.85 3.94
CA HIS A 8 -1.42 45.12 2.77
C HIS A 8 -0.80 43.73 2.84
N VAL A 9 -1.58 42.74 3.31
CA VAL A 9 -1.23 41.34 3.16
C VAL A 9 -1.34 41.02 1.66
N LEU A 10 -0.22 41.07 0.98
CA LEU A 10 -0.08 40.49 -0.37
C LEU A 10 -0.25 38.97 -0.21
N TRP A 11 -1.44 38.46 -0.51
CA TRP A 11 -1.64 37.06 -0.79
C TRP A 11 -0.88 36.74 -2.10
N VAL A 12 0.39 36.33 -1.96
CA VAL A 12 1.07 35.67 -3.06
C VAL A 12 0.37 34.34 -3.24
N PHE A 13 -0.44 34.20 -4.25
CA PHE A 13 -0.92 32.91 -4.72
C PHE A 13 0.32 32.14 -5.20
N VAL A 14 1.02 31.43 -4.30
CA VAL A 14 2.01 30.45 -4.71
C VAL A 14 1.20 29.34 -5.39
N MET A 15 1.31 29.24 -6.70
CA MET A 15 0.73 28.11 -7.42
C MET A 15 1.31 26.82 -6.83
N LYS A 16 0.43 25.91 -6.40
CA LYS A 16 0.80 24.61 -5.83
C LYS A 16 1.65 23.89 -6.87
N ARG A 17 2.86 23.44 -6.51
CA ARG A 17 3.73 22.67 -7.42
C ARG A 17 3.01 21.39 -7.84
N ARG A 18 3.08 21.03 -9.10
CA ARG A 18 2.51 19.79 -9.64
C ARG A 18 3.46 18.62 -9.35
N VAL A 19 2.89 17.46 -9.03
CA VAL A 19 3.66 16.26 -8.66
C VAL A 19 3.31 15.12 -9.60
N VAL A 20 4.31 14.67 -10.34
CA VAL A 20 4.18 13.62 -11.35
C VAL A 20 4.88 12.34 -10.90
N VAL A 21 4.46 11.22 -11.46
CA VAL A 21 5.10 9.92 -11.25
C VAL A 21 5.99 9.64 -12.45
N THR A 22 7.30 9.53 -12.20
CA THR A 22 8.31 9.31 -13.25
C THR A 22 8.88 7.90 -13.27
N GLY A 23 8.70 7.12 -12.18
CA GLY A 23 9.14 5.74 -12.13
C GLY A 23 8.29 4.92 -11.18
N VAL A 24 8.14 3.63 -11.50
CA VAL A 24 7.35 2.67 -10.73
C VAL A 24 8.09 1.34 -10.58
N GLY A 25 7.93 0.69 -9.44
CA GLY A 25 8.47 -0.64 -9.20
C GLY A 25 7.63 -1.41 -8.20
N CYS A 26 7.54 -2.71 -8.37
CA CYS A 26 6.78 -3.56 -7.47
C CYS A 26 7.39 -4.95 -7.30
N ILE A 27 7.10 -5.55 -6.15
CA ILE A 27 7.28 -6.97 -5.85
C ILE A 27 5.94 -7.46 -5.32
N THR A 28 5.28 -8.38 -6.02
CA THR A 28 3.93 -8.85 -5.68
C THR A 28 3.79 -10.36 -5.85
N PRO A 29 2.78 -10.99 -5.26
CA PRO A 29 2.50 -12.42 -5.44
C PRO A 29 2.17 -12.82 -6.89
N VAL A 30 1.79 -11.86 -7.73
CA VAL A 30 1.40 -12.08 -9.14
C VAL A 30 2.45 -11.58 -10.13
N GLY A 31 3.61 -11.11 -9.67
CA GLY A 31 4.75 -10.69 -10.50
C GLY A 31 5.78 -9.91 -9.71
N ASN A 32 7.06 -10.13 -9.99
CA ASN A 32 8.19 -9.45 -9.36
C ASN A 32 8.65 -8.21 -10.14
N THR A 33 7.94 -7.88 -11.21
CA THR A 33 8.14 -6.66 -12.00
C THR A 33 6.78 -6.05 -12.34
N VAL A 34 6.77 -4.74 -12.63
CA VAL A 34 5.54 -4.04 -13.01
C VAL A 34 4.87 -4.65 -14.25
N PRO A 35 5.61 -5.00 -15.34
CA PRO A 35 5.00 -5.69 -16.49
C PRO A 35 4.41 -7.06 -16.15
N GLU A 36 5.10 -7.89 -15.33
CA GLU A 36 4.57 -9.21 -14.92
C GLU A 36 3.30 -9.05 -14.10
N MET A 37 3.30 -8.16 -13.11
CA MET A 37 2.12 -7.85 -12.30
C MET A 37 0.96 -7.40 -13.19
N TRP A 38 1.19 -6.45 -14.09
CA TRP A 38 0.15 -5.87 -14.93
C TRP A 38 -0.47 -6.90 -15.89
N ASN A 39 0.37 -7.69 -16.53
CA ASN A 39 -0.11 -8.79 -17.39
C ASN A 39 -0.95 -9.80 -16.61
N SER A 40 -0.48 -10.19 -15.40
CA SER A 40 -1.21 -11.12 -14.55
C SER A 40 -2.58 -10.57 -14.11
N LEU A 41 -2.67 -9.27 -13.81
CA LEU A 41 -3.95 -8.63 -13.47
C LEU A 41 -4.93 -8.61 -14.64
N GLN A 42 -4.45 -8.38 -15.86
CA GLN A 42 -5.29 -8.42 -17.06
C GLN A 42 -5.75 -9.85 -17.42
N GLU A 43 -4.91 -10.86 -17.14
CA GLU A 43 -5.19 -12.28 -17.38
C GLU A 43 -5.92 -12.94 -16.20
N CYS A 44 -6.38 -12.20 -15.20
CA CYS A 44 -7.08 -12.73 -14.02
C CYS A 44 -6.24 -13.71 -13.19
N GLY A 45 -4.92 -13.56 -13.19
CA GLY A 45 -3.99 -14.45 -12.49
C GLY A 45 -4.10 -14.34 -10.97
N SER A 46 -4.12 -15.49 -10.27
CA SER A 46 -4.16 -15.53 -8.80
C SER A 46 -2.79 -15.86 -8.20
N GLY A 47 -2.34 -15.02 -7.24
CA GLY A 47 -1.15 -15.25 -6.41
C GLY A 47 -1.40 -16.15 -5.20
N ILE A 48 -2.66 -16.46 -4.91
CA ILE A 48 -3.09 -17.14 -3.69
C ILE A 48 -2.79 -18.64 -3.76
N GLY A 49 -2.24 -19.19 -2.69
CA GLY A 49 -1.93 -20.61 -2.56
C GLY A 49 -1.62 -21.01 -1.13
N PRO A 50 -1.30 -22.31 -0.87
CA PRO A 50 -0.95 -22.78 0.45
C PRO A 50 0.23 -22.00 1.04
N ILE A 51 0.19 -21.75 2.37
CA ILE A 51 1.34 -21.17 3.09
C ILE A 51 2.52 -22.16 3.04
N THR A 52 3.68 -21.65 2.62
CA THR A 52 4.93 -22.45 2.51
C THR A 52 6.03 -21.96 3.44
N HIS A 53 5.89 -20.81 4.09
CA HIS A 53 6.89 -20.21 4.97
C HIS A 53 6.98 -20.94 6.32
N PHE A 54 5.91 -21.61 6.73
CA PHE A 54 5.85 -22.41 7.96
C PHE A 54 4.73 -23.46 7.85
N ASP A 55 4.69 -24.43 8.76
CA ASP A 55 3.60 -25.42 8.82
C ASP A 55 2.32 -24.77 9.35
N ALA A 56 1.39 -24.50 8.44
CA ALA A 56 0.08 -23.92 8.73
C ALA A 56 -1.03 -24.97 8.92
N SER A 57 -0.71 -26.27 9.01
CA SER A 57 -1.70 -27.37 9.04
C SER A 57 -2.71 -27.25 10.19
N ASN A 58 -2.30 -26.68 11.32
CA ASN A 58 -3.13 -26.47 12.50
C ASN A 58 -3.78 -25.09 12.60
N PHE A 59 -3.58 -24.22 11.59
CA PHE A 59 -4.19 -22.89 11.59
C PHE A 59 -5.58 -22.92 10.97
N PRO A 60 -6.51 -22.05 11.40
CA PRO A 60 -7.80 -21.88 10.74
C PRO A 60 -7.65 -21.52 9.25
N THR A 61 -6.73 -20.60 8.92
CA THR A 61 -6.36 -20.22 7.56
C THR A 61 -5.03 -20.86 7.19
N LYS A 62 -4.99 -21.62 6.08
CA LYS A 62 -3.83 -22.40 5.63
C LYS A 62 -3.22 -21.89 4.33
N PHE A 63 -3.67 -20.77 3.84
CA PHE A 63 -3.27 -20.15 2.57
C PHE A 63 -3.00 -18.66 2.74
N ALA A 64 -2.22 -18.13 1.80
CA ALA A 64 -1.86 -16.72 1.72
C ALA A 64 -1.45 -16.37 0.29
N SER A 65 -1.21 -15.12 0.03
CA SER A 65 -0.68 -14.63 -1.24
C SER A 65 0.79 -14.25 -1.06
N GLN A 66 1.68 -15.23 -1.32
CA GLN A 66 3.12 -15.14 -1.09
C GLN A 66 3.86 -14.72 -2.35
N VAL A 67 4.88 -13.87 -2.20
CA VAL A 67 5.83 -13.54 -3.26
C VAL A 67 6.65 -14.78 -3.63
N LYS A 68 6.72 -15.08 -4.92
CA LYS A 68 7.37 -16.27 -5.47
C LYS A 68 8.67 -15.88 -6.20
N ASN A 69 9.69 -16.75 -6.13
CA ASN A 69 10.93 -16.64 -6.90
C ASN A 69 11.71 -15.33 -6.74
N PHE A 70 11.49 -14.59 -5.68
CA PHE A 70 12.23 -13.35 -5.39
C PHE A 70 13.63 -13.65 -4.83
N ARG A 71 14.64 -12.99 -5.38
CA ARG A 71 16.02 -13.03 -4.91
C ARG A 71 16.57 -11.62 -4.85
N LEU A 72 16.98 -11.15 -3.67
CA LEU A 72 17.50 -9.80 -3.49
C LEU A 72 18.73 -9.51 -4.35
N GLY A 73 19.57 -10.51 -4.62
CA GLY A 73 20.76 -10.39 -5.47
C GLY A 73 20.48 -10.05 -6.95
N ASP A 74 19.22 -10.16 -7.40
CA ASP A 74 18.82 -9.72 -8.74
C ASP A 74 18.67 -8.18 -8.80
N TYR A 75 18.63 -7.49 -7.65
CA TYR A 75 18.37 -6.05 -7.52
C TYR A 75 19.55 -5.26 -6.94
N VAL A 76 20.40 -5.88 -6.13
CA VAL A 76 21.55 -5.22 -5.49
C VAL A 76 22.83 -6.04 -5.64
N SER A 77 23.97 -5.37 -5.72
CA SER A 77 25.29 -6.01 -5.92
C SER A 77 25.75 -6.79 -4.69
N ASN A 78 25.39 -6.33 -3.46
CA ASN A 78 25.83 -6.88 -2.20
C ASN A 78 24.64 -7.25 -1.29
N PRO A 79 23.90 -8.34 -1.58
CA PRO A 79 22.72 -8.72 -0.82
C PRO A 79 23.04 -9.07 0.65
N ASP A 80 24.28 -9.47 0.95
CA ASP A 80 24.74 -9.80 2.31
C ASP A 80 24.67 -8.62 3.29
N ASN A 81 24.71 -7.39 2.77
CA ASN A 81 24.51 -6.18 3.59
C ASN A 81 23.13 -6.15 4.27
N TYR A 82 22.15 -6.88 3.72
CA TYR A 82 20.77 -6.91 4.17
C TYR A 82 20.36 -8.25 4.80
N LYS A 83 21.31 -9.12 5.14
CA LYS A 83 21.03 -10.49 5.61
C LYS A 83 20.21 -10.57 6.90
N TYR A 84 20.21 -9.51 7.71
CA TYR A 84 19.46 -9.41 8.96
C TYR A 84 18.12 -8.69 8.78
N CYS A 85 17.87 -8.11 7.59
CA CYS A 85 16.64 -7.40 7.30
C CYS A 85 15.47 -8.36 7.08
N GLY A 86 14.27 -7.93 7.44
CA GLY A 86 13.03 -8.65 7.15
C GLY A 86 12.70 -8.69 5.65
N ARG A 87 11.84 -9.61 5.26
CA ARG A 87 11.39 -9.75 3.86
C ARG A 87 10.74 -8.48 3.31
N ASN A 88 10.02 -7.73 4.14
CA ASN A 88 9.46 -6.42 3.78
C ASN A 88 10.53 -5.44 3.29
N ILE A 89 11.68 -5.36 3.98
CA ILE A 89 12.81 -4.51 3.57
C ILE A 89 13.40 -5.02 2.25
N HIS A 90 13.57 -6.34 2.09
CA HIS A 90 14.04 -6.91 0.83
C HIS A 90 13.13 -6.57 -0.35
N PHE A 91 11.81 -6.66 -0.15
CA PHE A 91 10.82 -6.29 -1.18
C PHE A 91 10.86 -4.80 -1.49
N ALA A 92 10.98 -3.94 -0.46
CA ALA A 92 11.13 -2.49 -0.65
C ALA A 92 12.36 -2.15 -1.48
N ILE A 93 13.53 -2.77 -1.19
CA ILE A 93 14.76 -2.59 -1.96
C ILE A 93 14.56 -3.02 -3.41
N GLY A 94 13.96 -4.19 -3.65
CA GLY A 94 13.68 -4.69 -4.99
C GLY A 94 12.76 -3.76 -5.79
N ALA A 95 11.66 -3.32 -5.19
CA ALA A 95 10.72 -2.39 -5.81
C ALA A 95 11.34 -1.01 -6.04
N ALA A 96 12.09 -0.47 -5.08
CA ALA A 96 12.74 0.84 -5.21
C ALA A 96 13.83 0.83 -6.30
N THR A 97 14.62 -0.23 -6.39
CA THR A 97 15.62 -0.38 -7.45
C THR A 97 14.97 -0.37 -8.84
N GLN A 98 13.82 -1.05 -8.99
CA GLN A 98 13.04 -0.99 -10.22
C GLN A 98 12.55 0.44 -10.49
N ALA A 99 11.93 1.09 -9.50
CA ALA A 99 11.34 2.43 -9.65
C ALA A 99 12.40 3.48 -10.04
N VAL A 100 13.57 3.48 -9.39
CA VAL A 100 14.66 4.39 -9.69
C VAL A 100 15.21 4.13 -11.09
N LYS A 101 15.44 2.87 -11.45
CA LYS A 101 15.88 2.50 -12.81
C LYS A 101 14.86 2.90 -13.86
N ASP A 102 13.58 2.69 -13.61
CA ASP A 102 12.48 3.00 -14.52
C ASP A 102 12.31 4.51 -14.72
N SER A 103 12.53 5.30 -13.67
CA SER A 103 12.48 6.77 -13.74
C SER A 103 13.61 7.40 -14.59
N GLY A 104 14.69 6.65 -14.83
CA GLY A 104 15.89 7.16 -15.49
C GLY A 104 16.61 8.25 -14.69
N LEU A 105 16.43 8.30 -13.37
CA LEU A 105 17.17 9.22 -12.50
C LEU A 105 18.68 8.92 -12.58
N ASP A 106 19.47 9.97 -12.80
CA ASP A 106 20.93 9.92 -12.77
C ASP A 106 21.42 10.73 -11.56
N GLU A 107 22.39 10.22 -10.81
CA GLU A 107 22.96 10.93 -9.66
C GLU A 107 23.43 12.35 -9.98
N ARG A 108 23.80 12.61 -11.24
CA ARG A 108 24.23 13.94 -11.71
C ARG A 108 23.12 14.96 -11.85
N ASP A 109 21.88 14.49 -11.91
CA ASP A 109 20.69 15.32 -12.10
C ASP A 109 19.98 15.61 -10.78
N ILE A 110 20.46 15.02 -9.68
CA ILE A 110 19.81 15.05 -8.37
C ILE A 110 20.62 15.89 -7.39
N ASP A 111 19.98 16.84 -6.71
CA ASP A 111 20.45 17.36 -5.44
C ASP A 111 20.05 16.37 -4.32
N PRO A 112 21.00 15.64 -3.72
CA PRO A 112 20.67 14.63 -2.70
C PRO A 112 19.88 15.20 -1.53
N THR A 113 20.07 16.48 -1.18
CA THR A 113 19.37 17.14 -0.06
C THR A 113 17.91 17.47 -0.40
N ARG A 114 17.54 17.38 -1.69
CA ARG A 114 16.20 17.58 -2.23
C ARG A 114 15.54 16.25 -2.62
N PHE A 115 16.23 15.13 -2.44
CA PHE A 115 15.73 13.77 -2.68
C PHE A 115 15.44 13.10 -1.36
N GLY A 116 14.18 12.74 -1.12
CA GLY A 116 13.70 12.16 0.13
C GLY A 116 13.07 10.79 -0.04
N VAL A 117 12.71 10.19 1.10
CA VAL A 117 12.00 8.91 1.21
C VAL A 117 10.84 9.05 2.17
N TYR A 118 9.64 8.63 1.78
CA TYR A 118 8.50 8.49 2.69
C TYR A 118 7.78 7.18 2.43
N LEU A 119 7.81 6.27 3.39
CA LEU A 119 7.23 4.94 3.24
C LEU A 119 6.11 4.66 4.24
N GLY A 120 5.11 3.90 3.78
CA GLY A 120 4.24 3.12 4.64
C GLY A 120 4.88 1.76 4.87
N ALA A 121 5.40 1.50 6.06
CA ALA A 121 5.96 0.21 6.40
C ALA A 121 5.14 -0.45 7.51
N GLY A 122 5.07 -1.78 7.48
CA GLY A 122 4.53 -2.58 8.56
C GLY A 122 5.59 -2.84 9.65
N GLU A 123 5.22 -3.67 10.62
CA GLU A 123 6.14 -4.15 11.64
C GLU A 123 7.29 -4.95 11.02
N GLY A 124 8.44 -4.88 11.64
CA GLY A 124 9.59 -5.72 11.32
C GLY A 124 9.34 -7.20 11.65
N GLN A 125 10.11 -8.06 11.04
CA GLN A 125 9.96 -9.50 11.22
C GLN A 125 10.91 -10.00 12.32
N GLN A 126 10.33 -10.44 13.45
CA GLN A 126 11.09 -11.10 14.50
C GLN A 126 11.51 -12.53 14.11
N ASP A 127 12.67 -12.99 14.57
CA ASP A 127 13.04 -14.40 14.44
C ASP A 127 12.17 -15.25 15.37
N PHE A 128 11.07 -15.74 14.82
CA PHE A 128 10.08 -16.54 15.54
C PHE A 128 10.70 -17.79 16.17
N GLY A 129 11.62 -18.46 15.48
CA GLY A 129 12.25 -19.70 15.97
C GLY A 129 13.12 -19.45 17.20
N VAL A 130 13.98 -18.44 17.15
CA VAL A 130 14.84 -18.04 18.28
C VAL A 130 13.98 -17.59 19.47
N PHE A 131 12.97 -16.72 19.21
CA PHE A 131 12.13 -16.19 20.28
C PHE A 131 11.32 -17.29 20.99
N MET A 132 10.65 -18.16 20.24
CA MET A 132 9.88 -19.27 20.82
C MET A 132 10.78 -20.31 21.50
N GLY A 133 11.98 -20.56 20.99
CA GLY A 133 12.98 -21.40 21.63
C GLY A 133 13.37 -20.88 23.01
N MET A 134 13.66 -19.58 23.12
CA MET A 134 13.98 -18.95 24.41
C MET A 134 12.81 -19.04 25.40
N ILE A 135 11.58 -18.84 24.96
CA ILE A 135 10.39 -18.98 25.80
C ILE A 135 10.24 -20.43 26.28
N ALA A 136 10.37 -21.41 25.38
CA ALA A 136 10.22 -22.83 25.73
C ALA A 136 11.27 -23.28 26.74
N GLU A 137 12.52 -22.89 26.55
CA GLU A 137 13.62 -23.24 27.48
C GLU A 137 13.52 -22.56 28.85
N SER A 138 12.85 -21.37 28.90
CA SER A 138 12.67 -20.62 30.16
C SER A 138 11.44 -21.06 30.94
N LYS A 139 10.65 -22.00 30.42
CA LYS A 139 9.51 -22.58 31.13
C LYS A 139 10.03 -23.64 32.12
N LEU A 140 9.65 -23.51 33.40
CA LEU A 140 9.96 -24.46 34.46
C LEU A 140 8.99 -25.65 34.45
N GLU A 141 9.39 -26.76 35.09
CA GLU A 141 8.55 -27.98 35.19
C GLU A 141 7.21 -27.72 35.92
N ASN A 142 7.20 -26.78 36.88
CA ASN A 142 6.01 -26.39 37.62
C ASN A 142 5.07 -25.44 36.80
N GLY A 143 5.45 -25.10 35.54
CA GLY A 143 4.72 -24.21 34.66
C GLY A 143 5.01 -22.73 34.82
N GLU A 144 5.83 -22.35 35.80
CA GLU A 144 6.31 -20.95 35.95
C GLU A 144 7.33 -20.59 34.87
N PHE A 145 7.55 -19.28 34.72
CA PHE A 145 8.51 -18.73 33.75
C PHE A 145 9.73 -18.18 34.46
N ASP A 146 10.93 -18.67 34.09
CA ASP A 146 12.21 -18.18 34.57
C ASP A 146 12.67 -16.96 33.78
N LEU A 147 12.35 -15.76 34.28
CA LEU A 147 12.72 -14.51 33.68
C LEU A 147 14.23 -14.28 33.61
N GLU A 148 14.97 -14.72 34.64
CA GLU A 148 16.44 -14.60 34.68
C GLU A 148 17.07 -15.42 33.56
N LYS A 149 16.65 -16.69 33.42
CA LYS A 149 17.07 -17.55 32.32
C LYS A 149 16.71 -17.00 30.96
N PHE A 150 15.49 -16.50 30.78
CA PHE A 150 15.05 -15.84 29.53
C PHE A 150 15.93 -14.65 29.19
N THR A 151 16.20 -13.77 30.15
CA THR A 151 17.07 -12.59 29.94
C THR A 151 18.48 -13.01 29.52
N ARG A 152 19.04 -14.02 30.16
CA ARG A 152 20.37 -14.55 29.81
C ARG A 152 20.40 -15.15 28.41
N LEU A 153 19.39 -15.95 28.04
CA LEU A 153 19.26 -16.51 26.71
C LEU A 153 19.08 -15.41 25.65
N SER A 154 18.32 -14.36 25.96
CA SER A 154 18.13 -13.22 25.06
C SER A 154 19.45 -12.49 24.78
N LEU A 155 20.24 -12.21 25.82
CA LEU A 155 21.55 -11.56 25.65
C LEU A 155 22.58 -12.44 24.90
N ASP A 156 22.44 -13.76 24.95
CA ASP A 156 23.31 -14.72 24.27
C ASP A 156 22.91 -14.94 22.79
N ARG A 157 21.61 -14.97 22.47
CA ARG A 157 21.10 -15.46 21.19
C ARG A 157 20.58 -14.36 20.23
N LEU A 158 20.13 -13.25 20.79
CA LEU A 158 19.62 -12.16 19.92
C LEU A 158 20.79 -11.42 19.28
N ILE A 159 20.62 -11.11 18.00
CA ILE A 159 21.60 -10.37 17.22
C ILE A 159 21.15 -8.90 17.18
N GLY A 160 21.90 -8.01 17.86
CA GLY A 160 21.52 -6.62 18.02
C GLY A 160 21.21 -5.89 16.70
N GLN A 161 21.89 -6.22 15.61
CA GLN A 161 21.57 -5.68 14.29
C GLN A 161 20.19 -6.16 13.79
N GLN A 162 19.87 -7.45 13.99
CA GLN A 162 18.58 -8.02 13.59
C GLN A 162 17.43 -7.43 14.40
N GLU A 163 17.67 -7.17 15.70
CA GLU A 163 16.66 -6.50 16.55
C GLU A 163 16.41 -5.05 16.12
N LEU A 164 17.45 -4.34 15.69
CA LEU A 164 17.33 -2.99 15.15
C LEU A 164 16.48 -2.96 13.86
N GLU A 165 16.62 -3.98 13.00
CA GLU A 165 15.88 -4.07 11.72
C GLU A 165 14.38 -4.28 11.90
N GLN A 166 13.90 -4.52 13.13
CA GLN A 166 12.47 -4.58 13.44
C GLN A 166 11.81 -3.19 13.52
N GLU A 167 12.59 -2.12 13.67
CA GLU A 167 12.06 -0.76 13.73
C GLU A 167 11.46 -0.35 12.36
N PRO A 168 10.21 0.13 12.31
CA PRO A 168 9.52 0.42 11.04
C PRO A 168 10.24 1.42 10.12
N ASN A 169 10.99 2.36 10.71
CA ASN A 169 11.75 3.37 9.95
C ASN A 169 12.99 2.82 9.24
N MET A 170 13.45 1.60 9.56
CA MET A 170 14.64 1.01 8.94
C MET A 170 14.44 0.80 7.44
N THR A 171 13.24 0.45 7.00
CA THR A 171 12.94 0.33 5.57
C THR A 171 13.26 1.62 4.81
N ALA A 172 12.81 2.77 5.32
CA ALA A 172 13.09 4.08 4.70
C ALA A 172 14.59 4.44 4.82
N GLY A 173 15.24 4.10 5.94
CA GLY A 173 16.67 4.31 6.16
C GLY A 173 17.53 3.56 5.16
N HIS A 174 17.22 2.29 4.88
CA HIS A 174 17.93 1.49 3.87
C HIS A 174 17.79 2.06 2.46
N LEU A 175 16.59 2.52 2.06
CA LEU A 175 16.41 3.14 0.76
C LEU A 175 17.16 4.48 0.67
N ALA A 176 17.12 5.30 1.71
CA ALA A 176 17.87 6.54 1.76
C ALA A 176 19.38 6.32 1.59
N ALA A 177 19.93 5.32 2.29
CA ALA A 177 21.34 4.95 2.16
C ALA A 177 21.67 4.39 0.77
N LEU A 178 20.80 3.54 0.21
CA LEU A 178 21.02 2.90 -1.11
C LEU A 178 21.06 3.92 -2.26
N PHE A 179 20.20 4.94 -2.20
CA PHE A 179 20.05 5.93 -3.27
C PHE A 179 20.62 7.31 -2.92
N ASN A 180 21.38 7.42 -1.83
CA ASN A 180 21.96 8.69 -1.35
C ASN A 180 20.90 9.80 -1.20
N ALA A 181 19.69 9.45 -0.75
CA ALA A 181 18.60 10.40 -0.50
C ALA A 181 18.81 11.07 0.87
N GLN A 182 19.19 12.35 0.86
CA GLN A 182 19.56 13.15 2.03
C GLN A 182 18.47 14.17 2.42
N GLY A 183 17.36 14.19 1.69
CA GLY A 183 16.17 14.99 1.99
C GLY A 183 15.33 14.40 3.11
N PRO A 184 14.02 14.77 3.20
CA PRO A 184 13.12 14.22 4.20
C PRO A 184 13.11 12.69 4.18
N ASN A 185 13.29 12.06 5.35
CA ASN A 185 13.25 10.59 5.50
C ASN A 185 12.22 10.23 6.57
N LEU A 186 11.08 9.68 6.14
CA LEU A 186 9.90 9.49 6.98
C LEU A 186 9.30 8.11 6.79
N ASN A 187 8.58 7.67 7.81
CA ASN A 187 7.78 6.45 7.78
C ASN A 187 6.45 6.67 8.48
N CYS A 188 5.36 6.09 7.97
CA CYS A 188 4.08 6.04 8.68
C CYS A 188 3.60 4.60 8.87
N LEU A 189 2.85 4.39 9.95
CA LEU A 189 2.29 3.10 10.34
C LEU A 189 0.78 3.26 10.54
N THR A 190 0.04 3.24 9.43
CA THR A 190 -1.43 3.39 9.39
C THR A 190 -2.11 2.17 8.79
N ALA A 191 -1.61 1.00 9.18
CA ALA A 191 -2.12 -0.30 8.76
C ALA A 191 -2.31 -0.38 7.23
N CYS A 192 -3.51 -0.72 6.75
CA CYS A 192 -3.79 -0.89 5.33
C CYS A 192 -3.74 0.42 4.51
N ALA A 193 -3.78 1.57 5.15
CA ALA A 193 -3.72 2.88 4.50
C ALA A 193 -2.28 3.44 4.37
N ALA A 194 -1.27 2.74 4.93
CA ALA A 194 0.06 3.29 5.15
C ALA A 194 0.74 3.78 3.87
N SER A 195 0.78 2.98 2.81
CA SER A 195 1.45 3.40 1.57
C SER A 195 0.69 4.47 0.80
N SER A 196 -0.64 4.47 0.83
CA SER A 196 -1.44 5.57 0.26
C SER A 196 -1.21 6.87 1.03
N GLN A 197 -1.10 6.80 2.36
CA GLN A 197 -0.77 7.97 3.18
C GLN A 197 0.63 8.47 2.87
N ALA A 198 1.62 7.57 2.79
CA ALA A 198 2.98 7.95 2.43
C ALA A 198 3.04 8.67 1.08
N LEU A 199 2.32 8.17 0.06
CA LEU A 199 2.23 8.81 -1.26
C LEU A 199 1.58 10.20 -1.19
N GLY A 200 0.47 10.33 -0.45
CA GLY A 200 -0.21 11.62 -0.25
C GLY A 200 0.68 12.63 0.48
N GLU A 201 1.28 12.25 1.59
CA GLU A 201 2.16 13.12 2.38
C GLU A 201 3.46 13.47 1.62
N ALA A 202 4.05 12.52 0.88
CA ALA A 202 5.20 12.80 0.02
C ALA A 202 4.85 13.80 -1.09
N THR A 203 3.63 13.69 -1.66
CA THR A 203 3.09 14.68 -2.60
C THR A 203 3.02 16.06 -1.96
N GLU A 204 2.55 16.18 -0.72
CA GLU A 204 2.48 17.46 -0.01
C GLU A 204 3.88 18.02 0.32
N LEU A 205 4.88 17.17 0.64
CA LEU A 205 6.27 17.61 0.82
C LEU A 205 6.82 18.25 -0.46
N ILE A 206 6.59 17.64 -1.63
CA ILE A 206 7.00 18.24 -2.91
C ILE A 206 6.20 19.52 -3.21
N ARG A 207 4.88 19.52 -2.96
CA ARG A 207 4.02 20.69 -3.20
C ARG A 207 4.44 21.91 -2.37
N ARG A 208 4.91 21.69 -1.14
CA ARG A 208 5.44 22.76 -0.25
C ARG A 208 6.86 23.20 -0.63
N GLY A 209 7.55 22.43 -1.45
CA GLY A 209 8.93 22.70 -1.83
C GLY A 209 9.98 22.18 -0.85
N ASP A 210 9.63 21.23 0.03
CA ASP A 210 10.58 20.61 0.97
C ASP A 210 11.49 19.59 0.26
N ALA A 211 11.01 19.00 -0.84
CA ALA A 211 11.75 18.09 -1.71
C ALA A 211 11.40 18.37 -3.18
N ASP A 212 12.24 17.88 -4.10
CA ASP A 212 11.96 17.87 -5.53
C ASP A 212 11.67 16.46 -6.03
N ILE A 213 12.21 15.45 -5.35
CA ILE A 213 12.02 14.03 -5.64
C ILE A 213 11.73 13.30 -4.32
N MET A 214 10.77 12.36 -4.34
CA MET A 214 10.50 11.46 -3.24
C MET A 214 10.36 10.02 -3.73
N LEU A 215 11.09 9.08 -3.13
CA LEU A 215 10.73 7.67 -3.16
C LEU A 215 9.59 7.45 -2.17
N SER A 216 8.44 7.02 -2.66
CA SER A 216 7.28 6.83 -1.81
C SER A 216 6.50 5.58 -2.20
N GLY A 217 5.80 5.02 -1.22
CA GLY A 217 5.07 3.77 -1.37
C GLY A 217 5.07 2.99 -0.08
N GLY A 218 5.20 1.66 -0.17
CA GLY A 218 5.23 0.84 1.03
C GLY A 218 5.62 -0.62 0.80
N ALA A 219 5.92 -1.30 1.90
CA ALA A 219 6.31 -2.70 1.91
C ALA A 219 5.72 -3.42 3.12
N HIS A 220 5.40 -4.72 2.94
CA HIS A 220 4.82 -5.52 4.00
C HIS A 220 5.12 -7.01 3.83
N SER A 221 5.34 -7.71 4.97
CA SER A 221 5.44 -9.16 5.01
C SER A 221 5.11 -9.67 6.41
N MET A 222 3.90 -10.17 6.62
CA MET A 222 3.43 -10.77 7.88
C MET A 222 2.91 -12.20 7.71
N ILE A 223 3.37 -12.91 6.68
CA ILE A 223 3.03 -14.32 6.50
C ILE A 223 4.00 -15.18 7.36
N HIS A 224 3.81 -15.07 8.65
CA HIS A 224 4.53 -15.83 9.69
C HIS A 224 3.55 -16.21 10.83
N PRO A 225 3.89 -17.16 11.72
CA PRO A 225 2.96 -17.68 12.71
C PRO A 225 2.24 -16.59 13.54
N PHE A 226 2.96 -15.56 14.03
CA PHE A 226 2.32 -14.48 14.80
C PHE A 226 1.35 -13.64 13.96
N GLY A 227 1.76 -13.24 12.75
CA GLY A 227 0.92 -12.43 11.87
C GLY A 227 -0.38 -13.16 11.51
N VAL A 228 -0.27 -14.41 11.06
CA VAL A 228 -1.44 -15.22 10.73
C VAL A 228 -2.31 -15.48 11.97
N THR A 229 -1.71 -15.75 13.14
CA THR A 229 -2.46 -15.90 14.40
C THR A 229 -3.23 -14.62 14.73
N GLY A 230 -2.58 -13.46 14.68
CA GLY A 230 -3.21 -12.18 15.00
C GLY A 230 -4.45 -11.92 14.15
N PHE A 231 -4.33 -12.07 12.84
CA PHE A 231 -5.47 -11.86 11.93
C PHE A 231 -6.55 -12.95 12.06
N ASN A 232 -6.20 -14.21 12.37
CA ASN A 232 -7.19 -15.25 12.68
C ASN A 232 -7.98 -14.93 13.98
N LEU A 233 -7.28 -14.43 15.02
CA LEU A 233 -7.95 -14.01 16.26
C LEU A 233 -8.92 -12.84 16.07
N LEU A 234 -8.63 -11.97 15.10
CA LEU A 234 -9.54 -10.90 14.68
C LEU A 234 -10.69 -11.40 13.80
N THR A 235 -10.73 -12.70 13.45
CA THR A 235 -11.70 -13.29 12.51
C THR A 235 -11.77 -12.55 11.17
N ALA A 236 -10.64 -11.99 10.74
CA ALA A 236 -10.56 -11.15 9.56
C ALA A 236 -10.12 -11.91 8.29
N LEU A 237 -9.47 -13.08 8.46
CA LEU A 237 -9.02 -13.92 7.35
C LEU A 237 -10.10 -14.87 6.87
N SER A 238 -10.16 -15.07 5.57
CA SER A 238 -10.94 -16.15 4.98
C SER A 238 -10.44 -17.53 5.45
N THR A 239 -11.36 -18.44 5.68
CA THR A 239 -11.08 -19.83 6.06
C THR A 239 -11.45 -20.83 4.95
N ARG A 240 -11.62 -20.38 3.72
CA ARG A 240 -11.99 -21.18 2.54
C ARG A 240 -10.82 -22.08 2.09
N ASN A 241 -10.33 -22.94 2.97
CA ASN A 241 -9.19 -23.84 2.72
C ASN A 241 -9.43 -24.87 1.60
N SER A 242 -10.68 -25.19 1.27
CA SER A 242 -11.03 -26.13 0.20
C SER A 242 -10.79 -25.54 -1.19
N ASP A 243 -10.80 -24.22 -1.33
CA ASP A 243 -10.59 -23.51 -2.61
C ASP A 243 -9.92 -22.16 -2.37
N PRO A 244 -8.61 -22.17 -2.05
CA PRO A 244 -7.89 -20.94 -1.67
C PRO A 244 -7.87 -19.85 -2.75
N GLN A 245 -7.81 -20.24 -4.02
CA GLN A 245 -7.76 -19.29 -5.13
C GLN A 245 -9.05 -18.48 -5.28
N ARG A 246 -10.18 -19.02 -4.76
CA ARG A 246 -11.49 -18.36 -4.76
C ARG A 246 -11.84 -17.75 -3.39
N ALA A 247 -10.88 -17.65 -2.47
CA ALA A 247 -11.10 -17.13 -1.13
C ALA A 247 -11.23 -15.60 -1.12
N SER A 248 -10.37 -14.88 -1.83
CA SER A 248 -10.52 -13.43 -1.98
C SER A 248 -11.55 -13.13 -3.05
N ARG A 249 -12.71 -12.64 -2.63
CA ARG A 249 -13.90 -12.39 -3.48
C ARG A 249 -14.61 -11.08 -3.10
N PRO A 250 -13.94 -9.93 -3.31
CA PRO A 250 -14.50 -8.63 -2.92
C PRO A 250 -15.88 -8.42 -3.52
N PHE A 251 -16.78 -7.84 -2.71
CA PHE A 251 -18.18 -7.50 -3.06
C PHE A 251 -19.10 -8.69 -3.37
N ASP A 252 -18.58 -9.90 -3.42
CA ASP A 252 -19.41 -11.12 -3.56
C ASP A 252 -20.16 -11.43 -2.26
N LYS A 253 -21.38 -11.95 -2.37
CA LYS A 253 -22.23 -12.26 -1.22
C LYS A 253 -21.62 -13.32 -0.30
N ASP A 254 -20.87 -14.27 -0.87
CA ASP A 254 -20.28 -15.40 -0.14
C ASP A 254 -18.85 -15.12 0.34
N ARG A 255 -18.44 -13.85 0.44
CA ARG A 255 -17.17 -13.44 1.02
C ARG A 255 -17.12 -13.75 2.51
N ASP A 256 -15.97 -14.18 3.02
CA ASP A 256 -15.80 -14.62 4.40
C ASP A 256 -14.53 -14.07 5.09
N GLY A 257 -13.85 -13.12 4.46
CA GLY A 257 -12.63 -12.49 4.98
C GLY A 257 -11.59 -12.23 3.91
N PHE A 258 -10.53 -11.51 4.24
CA PHE A 258 -9.47 -11.24 3.30
C PHE A 258 -8.43 -12.36 3.25
N VAL A 259 -7.62 -12.38 2.20
CA VAL A 259 -6.44 -13.24 2.06
C VAL A 259 -5.20 -12.40 2.34
N LEU A 260 -4.40 -12.81 3.34
CA LEU A 260 -3.15 -12.11 3.68
C LEU A 260 -2.16 -12.21 2.53
N GLY A 261 -1.59 -11.09 2.12
CA GLY A 261 -0.54 -10.99 1.10
C GLY A 261 0.72 -10.31 1.61
N GLU A 262 1.80 -10.41 0.85
CA GLU A 262 3.07 -9.73 1.09
C GLU A 262 3.59 -9.07 -0.19
N GLY A 263 4.44 -8.04 -0.08
CA GLY A 263 5.03 -7.39 -1.23
C GLY A 263 5.46 -5.95 -0.97
N ALA A 264 5.75 -5.24 -2.04
CA ALA A 264 6.08 -3.81 -2.03
C ALA A 264 5.63 -3.13 -3.31
N GLY A 265 5.28 -1.85 -3.21
CA GLY A 265 5.12 -0.93 -4.32
C GLY A 265 5.84 0.37 -4.02
N ILE A 266 6.68 0.83 -4.94
CA ILE A 266 7.43 2.09 -4.81
C ILE A 266 7.25 2.92 -6.08
N LEU A 267 6.98 4.21 -5.86
CA LEU A 267 6.86 5.21 -6.91
C LEU A 267 7.94 6.29 -6.71
N VAL A 268 8.46 6.80 -7.82
CA VAL A 268 9.24 8.03 -7.85
C VAL A 268 8.28 9.17 -8.10
N LEU A 269 8.02 9.96 -7.07
CA LEU A 269 7.28 11.21 -7.16
C LEU A 269 8.25 12.35 -7.44
N GLU A 270 7.92 13.21 -8.37
CA GLU A 270 8.82 14.25 -8.83
C GLU A 270 8.07 15.56 -9.10
N GLU A 271 8.69 16.67 -8.78
CA GLU A 271 8.19 17.98 -9.14
C GLU A 271 8.19 18.13 -10.68
N LEU A 272 7.10 18.65 -11.23
CA LEU A 272 6.86 18.67 -12.67
C LEU A 272 7.96 19.38 -13.47
N GLU A 273 8.40 20.56 -13.04
CA GLU A 273 9.42 21.32 -13.79
C GLU A 273 10.81 20.67 -13.67
N HIS A 274 11.08 19.97 -12.54
CA HIS A 274 12.26 19.14 -12.39
C HIS A 274 12.21 17.96 -13.37
N ALA A 275 11.09 17.24 -13.46
CA ALA A 275 10.90 16.14 -14.38
C ALA A 275 11.04 16.57 -15.85
N LYS A 276 10.43 17.71 -16.24
CA LYS A 276 10.54 18.28 -17.58
C LYS A 276 11.97 18.66 -17.94
N LYS A 277 12.70 19.28 -17.01
CA LYS A 277 14.09 19.71 -17.23
C LYS A 277 15.00 18.55 -17.63
N ARG A 278 14.81 17.38 -17.02
CA ARG A 278 15.55 16.15 -17.36
C ARG A 278 14.88 15.29 -18.43
N ARG A 279 13.73 15.74 -18.99
CA ARG A 279 12.94 15.04 -20.01
C ARG A 279 12.50 13.64 -19.54
N ALA A 280 12.07 13.54 -18.29
CA ALA A 280 11.56 12.29 -17.72
C ALA A 280 10.33 11.80 -18.47
N ARG A 281 10.19 10.46 -18.56
CA ARG A 281 8.90 9.87 -18.85
C ARG A 281 7.96 10.12 -17.67
N ILE A 282 6.71 10.48 -17.93
CA ILE A 282 5.68 10.71 -16.91
C ILE A 282 4.59 9.66 -17.11
N TYR A 283 4.27 8.91 -16.05
CA TYR A 283 3.16 7.95 -16.02
C TYR A 283 1.81 8.63 -15.82
N GLY A 284 1.79 9.64 -14.99
CA GLY A 284 0.60 10.39 -14.60
C GLY A 284 0.94 11.36 -13.48
N GLU A 285 -0.09 11.94 -12.87
CA GLU A 285 0.02 12.96 -11.84
C GLU A 285 -0.80 12.58 -10.60
N VAL A 286 -0.27 12.84 -9.40
CA VAL A 286 -1.02 12.75 -8.15
C VAL A 286 -1.70 14.11 -7.93
N ILE A 287 -2.97 14.19 -8.29
CA ILE A 287 -3.71 15.45 -8.27
C ILE A 287 -4.49 15.69 -6.98
N GLY A 288 -4.86 14.62 -6.25
CA GLY A 288 -5.66 14.74 -5.03
C GLY A 288 -5.27 13.76 -3.94
N TYR A 289 -5.35 14.24 -2.71
CA TYR A 289 -5.12 13.49 -1.49
C TYR A 289 -6.19 13.84 -0.45
N GLY A 290 -6.82 12.81 0.11
CA GLY A 290 -7.74 12.93 1.23
C GLY A 290 -7.33 12.00 2.35
N SER A 291 -7.44 12.47 3.59
CA SER A 291 -7.19 11.68 4.79
C SER A 291 -8.22 12.01 5.86
N SER A 292 -8.80 10.99 6.47
CA SER A 292 -9.78 11.13 7.54
C SER A 292 -9.71 10.00 8.55
N ALA A 293 -10.45 10.12 9.65
CA ALA A 293 -10.61 9.05 10.62
C ALA A 293 -12.09 8.73 10.83
N ASP A 294 -12.41 7.44 10.99
CA ASP A 294 -13.77 7.00 11.35
C ASP A 294 -14.17 7.41 12.76
N ALA A 295 -13.21 7.49 13.68
CA ALA A 295 -13.42 7.79 15.09
C ALA A 295 -14.55 6.93 15.69
N PHE A 296 -14.51 5.59 15.45
CA PHE A 296 -15.55 4.65 15.84
C PHE A 296 -14.96 3.49 16.65
N ARG A 297 -14.56 2.39 16.00
CA ARG A 297 -13.94 1.22 16.65
C ARG A 297 -12.56 0.98 16.09
N ILE A 298 -11.71 0.25 16.79
CA ILE A 298 -10.32 -0.01 16.39
C ILE A 298 -10.27 -0.86 15.11
N THR A 299 -11.16 -1.84 14.97
CA THR A 299 -11.16 -2.80 13.84
C THR A 299 -12.25 -2.58 12.82
N ASP A 300 -13.27 -1.77 13.16
CA ASP A 300 -14.43 -1.60 12.29
C ASP A 300 -14.50 -0.20 11.70
N ILE A 301 -14.85 -0.13 10.42
CA ILE A 301 -15.27 1.10 9.74
C ILE A 301 -16.60 1.58 10.34
N HIS A 302 -16.80 2.90 10.38
CA HIS A 302 -18.09 3.43 10.83
C HIS A 302 -19.23 2.89 9.95
N PRO A 303 -20.27 2.27 10.51
CA PRO A 303 -21.28 1.51 9.74
C PRO A 303 -22.00 2.34 8.67
N GLU A 304 -22.02 3.66 8.81
CA GLU A 304 -22.56 4.55 7.78
C GLU A 304 -21.51 4.99 6.73
N GLY A 305 -20.27 4.53 6.78
CA GLY A 305 -19.20 4.91 5.85
C GLY A 305 -18.86 6.40 5.83
N ARG A 306 -19.16 7.14 6.93
CA ARG A 306 -19.02 8.60 6.96
C ARG A 306 -17.58 9.06 6.82
N GLY A 307 -16.63 8.36 7.47
CA GLY A 307 -15.20 8.66 7.40
C GLY A 307 -14.67 8.44 5.99
N ALA A 308 -14.92 7.27 5.42
CA ALA A 308 -14.53 6.93 4.06
C ALA A 308 -15.14 7.90 3.01
N ALA A 309 -16.44 8.22 3.13
CA ALA A 309 -17.09 9.20 2.23
C ALA A 309 -16.50 10.61 2.36
N ALA A 310 -16.16 11.04 3.58
CA ALA A 310 -15.50 12.32 3.80
C ALA A 310 -14.10 12.33 3.18
N CYS A 311 -13.35 11.23 3.31
CA CYS A 311 -12.03 11.05 2.72
C CYS A 311 -12.06 11.19 1.20
N ILE A 312 -12.97 10.48 0.53
CA ILE A 312 -13.19 10.58 -0.93
C ILE A 312 -13.48 12.03 -1.35
N LYS A 313 -14.40 12.70 -0.65
CA LYS A 313 -14.73 14.10 -0.94
C LYS A 313 -13.56 15.05 -0.72
N MET A 314 -12.74 14.82 0.32
CA MET A 314 -11.52 15.62 0.56
C MET A 314 -10.53 15.46 -0.59
N ALA A 315 -10.30 14.23 -1.07
CA ALA A 315 -9.41 13.98 -2.21
C ALA A 315 -9.92 14.67 -3.49
N MET A 316 -11.22 14.58 -3.77
CA MET A 316 -11.85 15.26 -4.93
C MET A 316 -11.72 16.78 -4.83
N ASN A 317 -11.93 17.35 -3.64
CA ASN A 317 -11.77 18.78 -3.40
C ASN A 317 -10.31 19.25 -3.59
N ASP A 318 -9.33 18.46 -3.11
CA ASP A 318 -7.91 18.77 -3.31
C ASP A 318 -7.52 18.70 -4.79
N ALA A 319 -8.01 17.68 -5.51
CA ALA A 319 -7.85 17.52 -6.95
C ALA A 319 -8.62 18.56 -7.78
N LYS A 320 -9.62 19.23 -7.22
CA LYS A 320 -10.59 20.11 -7.92
C LYS A 320 -11.34 19.38 -9.03
N VAL A 321 -11.73 18.13 -8.77
CA VAL A 321 -12.55 17.31 -9.66
C VAL A 321 -13.94 17.10 -9.07
N ASN A 322 -14.91 16.94 -9.94
CA ASN A 322 -16.29 16.59 -9.60
C ASN A 322 -16.51 15.07 -9.74
N PRO A 323 -17.61 14.51 -9.21
CA PRO A 323 -17.93 13.09 -9.38
C PRO A 323 -17.95 12.61 -10.84
N GLU A 324 -18.36 13.44 -11.80
CA GLU A 324 -18.40 13.14 -13.23
C GLU A 324 -17.02 13.03 -13.89
N ASP A 325 -15.98 13.52 -13.23
CA ASP A 325 -14.60 13.46 -13.74
C ASP A 325 -13.89 12.15 -13.36
N ILE A 326 -14.48 11.34 -12.44
CA ILE A 326 -13.89 10.07 -11.98
C ILE A 326 -14.30 8.95 -12.94
N ASP A 327 -13.31 8.41 -13.66
CA ASP A 327 -13.53 7.36 -14.66
C ASP A 327 -13.40 5.94 -14.09
N TYR A 328 -12.64 5.77 -13.01
CA TYR A 328 -12.36 4.46 -12.41
C TYR A 328 -12.08 4.57 -10.91
N ILE A 329 -12.53 3.58 -10.15
CA ILE A 329 -12.23 3.44 -8.73
C ILE A 329 -11.51 2.11 -8.48
N ASN A 330 -10.27 2.18 -8.00
CA ASN A 330 -9.60 1.06 -7.37
C ASN A 330 -10.00 1.04 -5.90
N ALA A 331 -10.87 0.12 -5.55
CA ALA A 331 -11.46 0.04 -4.23
C ALA A 331 -10.52 -0.58 -3.20
N HIS A 332 -10.72 -0.24 -1.94
CA HIS A 332 -10.11 -0.98 -0.85
C HIS A 332 -10.53 -2.45 -0.89
N GLY A 333 -11.80 -2.76 -1.04
CA GLY A 333 -12.37 -4.04 -1.44
C GLY A 333 -11.64 -5.26 -0.88
N THR A 334 -11.70 -5.48 0.44
CA THR A 334 -10.91 -6.51 1.13
C THR A 334 -11.50 -7.90 1.11
N SER A 335 -12.71 -8.08 0.59
CA SER A 335 -13.46 -9.35 0.71
C SER A 335 -13.95 -9.64 2.14
N THR A 336 -14.08 -8.60 2.97
CA THR A 336 -14.75 -8.72 4.29
C THR A 336 -16.16 -8.19 4.20
N ASP A 337 -17.07 -8.78 4.97
CA ASP A 337 -18.49 -8.39 4.96
C ASP A 337 -18.66 -6.90 5.28
N VAL A 338 -18.01 -6.43 6.34
CA VAL A 338 -18.18 -5.06 6.83
C VAL A 338 -17.57 -4.04 5.87
N ASN A 339 -16.31 -4.27 5.41
CA ASN A 339 -15.63 -3.29 4.56
C ASN A 339 -16.38 -3.08 3.24
N ASP A 340 -16.65 -4.16 2.51
CA ASP A 340 -17.11 -4.05 1.13
C ASP A 340 -18.48 -3.38 1.03
N ARG A 341 -19.39 -3.72 1.97
CA ARG A 341 -20.68 -3.05 2.09
C ARG A 341 -20.54 -1.58 2.47
N THR A 342 -19.66 -1.28 3.43
CA THR A 342 -19.47 0.09 3.91
C THR A 342 -18.79 0.97 2.85
N GLU A 343 -17.82 0.43 2.12
CA GLU A 343 -17.16 1.12 1.01
C GLU A 343 -18.13 1.42 -0.13
N THR A 344 -18.99 0.44 -0.50
CA THR A 344 -20.07 0.66 -1.46
C THR A 344 -20.94 1.85 -1.08
N MET A 345 -21.35 1.91 0.20
CA MET A 345 -22.13 3.04 0.73
C MET A 345 -21.34 4.34 0.70
N ALA A 346 -20.04 4.32 1.03
CA ALA A 346 -19.20 5.51 1.03
C ALA A 346 -19.03 6.09 -0.39
N ILE A 347 -18.82 5.22 -1.38
CA ILE A 347 -18.73 5.61 -2.81
C ILE A 347 -20.05 6.26 -3.25
N LYS A 348 -21.20 5.65 -2.94
CA LYS A 348 -22.52 6.24 -3.24
C LYS A 348 -22.74 7.59 -2.57
N ARG A 349 -22.31 7.75 -1.32
CA ARG A 349 -22.40 9.04 -0.60
C ARG A 349 -21.49 10.12 -1.17
N ALA A 350 -20.36 9.72 -1.73
CA ALA A 350 -19.40 10.65 -2.31
C ALA A 350 -19.78 11.08 -3.73
N LEU A 351 -20.19 10.13 -4.58
CA LEU A 351 -20.44 10.34 -6.00
C LEU A 351 -21.94 10.50 -6.37
N GLY A 352 -22.85 10.21 -5.44
CA GLY A 352 -24.30 10.22 -5.72
C GLY A 352 -24.68 9.18 -6.78
N ASP A 353 -25.57 9.54 -7.69
CA ASP A 353 -26.06 8.65 -8.76
C ASP A 353 -24.97 8.24 -9.76
N LEU A 354 -23.85 8.99 -9.80
CA LEU A 354 -22.70 8.66 -10.66
C LEU A 354 -21.94 7.41 -10.18
N ALA A 355 -22.07 7.05 -8.91
CA ALA A 355 -21.49 5.80 -8.37
C ALA A 355 -21.92 4.55 -9.16
N TYR A 356 -23.15 4.54 -9.69
CA TYR A 356 -23.69 3.42 -10.49
C TYR A 356 -23.15 3.37 -11.93
N LYS A 357 -22.43 4.40 -12.35
CA LYS A 357 -21.85 4.51 -13.71
C LYS A 357 -20.34 4.44 -13.70
N THR A 358 -19.72 4.65 -12.56
CA THR A 358 -18.26 4.61 -12.40
C THR A 358 -17.82 3.18 -12.14
N PRO A 359 -16.99 2.59 -13.02
CA PRO A 359 -16.43 1.24 -12.81
C PRO A 359 -15.59 1.18 -11.53
N VAL A 360 -15.75 0.10 -10.77
CA VAL A 360 -15.04 -0.17 -9.52
C VAL A 360 -14.36 -1.53 -9.63
N SER A 361 -13.14 -1.70 -9.16
CA SER A 361 -12.59 -3.04 -8.98
C SER A 361 -11.65 -3.14 -7.78
N SER A 362 -11.44 -4.36 -7.29
CA SER A 362 -10.44 -4.67 -6.28
C SER A 362 -9.47 -5.74 -6.77
N THR A 363 -8.21 -5.33 -6.98
CA THR A 363 -7.12 -6.22 -7.36
C THR A 363 -6.70 -7.17 -6.22
N LYS A 364 -7.20 -6.94 -5.00
CA LYS A 364 -7.02 -7.87 -3.88
C LYS A 364 -7.67 -9.22 -4.13
N SER A 365 -8.61 -9.32 -5.05
CA SER A 365 -9.16 -10.59 -5.52
C SER A 365 -8.10 -11.53 -6.11
N MET A 366 -7.04 -10.96 -6.71
CA MET A 366 -5.97 -11.67 -7.40
C MET A 366 -4.70 -11.79 -6.55
N MET A 367 -4.27 -10.70 -5.89
CA MET A 367 -2.99 -10.65 -5.17
C MET A 367 -3.13 -10.74 -3.65
N GLY A 368 -4.36 -10.88 -3.12
CA GLY A 368 -4.60 -10.78 -1.68
C GLY A 368 -4.39 -9.35 -1.15
N HIS A 369 -4.46 -9.19 0.14
CA HIS A 369 -4.30 -7.90 0.81
C HIS A 369 -2.85 -7.72 1.28
N LEU A 370 -2.09 -6.82 0.63
CA LEU A 370 -0.69 -6.54 0.93
C LEU A 370 -0.51 -5.57 2.12
N ILE A 371 -1.55 -5.34 2.90
CA ILE A 371 -1.59 -4.47 4.10
C ILE A 371 -0.91 -3.11 3.83
N ALA A 372 0.24 -2.84 4.48
CA ALA A 372 0.94 -1.55 4.35
C ALA A 372 1.43 -1.23 2.92
N ALA A 373 1.63 -2.24 2.08
CA ALA A 373 2.07 -2.09 0.69
C ALA A 373 0.90 -1.91 -0.31
N ALA A 374 -0.34 -2.23 0.10
CA ALA A 374 -1.49 -2.36 -0.80
C ALA A 374 -1.72 -1.08 -1.64
N GLY A 375 -1.84 0.06 -0.98
CA GLY A 375 -2.21 1.31 -1.67
C GLY A 375 -1.17 1.79 -2.69
N ALA A 376 0.12 1.47 -2.51
CA ALA A 376 1.15 1.81 -3.50
C ALA A 376 1.04 0.94 -4.75
N VAL A 377 0.80 -0.36 -4.59
CA VAL A 377 0.59 -1.28 -5.72
C VAL A 377 -0.71 -0.92 -6.45
N GLU A 378 -1.74 -0.50 -5.73
CA GLU A 378 -3.02 -0.03 -6.27
C GLU A 378 -2.86 1.31 -7.00
N ALA A 379 -2.04 2.23 -6.50
CA ALA A 379 -1.70 3.46 -7.21
C ALA A 379 -0.96 3.19 -8.53
N ILE A 380 0.00 2.25 -8.53
CA ILE A 380 0.67 1.78 -9.76
C ILE A 380 -0.37 1.18 -10.72
N THR A 381 -1.30 0.37 -10.22
CA THR A 381 -2.38 -0.21 -11.02
C THR A 381 -3.27 0.86 -11.65
N CYS A 382 -3.65 1.91 -10.90
CA CYS A 382 -4.42 3.04 -11.45
C CYS A 382 -3.67 3.76 -12.59
N LEU A 383 -2.36 4.02 -12.41
CA LEU A 383 -1.54 4.65 -13.45
C LEU A 383 -1.43 3.79 -14.72
N LEU A 384 -1.35 2.47 -14.57
CA LEU A 384 -1.32 1.53 -15.69
C LEU A 384 -2.69 1.44 -16.37
N ALA A 385 -3.78 1.45 -15.61
CA ALA A 385 -5.13 1.50 -16.16
C ALA A 385 -5.38 2.76 -17.00
N ILE A 386 -4.92 3.92 -16.52
CA ILE A 386 -4.95 5.20 -17.26
C ILE A 386 -4.10 5.12 -18.52
N LYS A 387 -2.89 4.55 -18.43
CA LYS A 387 -1.95 4.48 -19.54
C LYS A 387 -2.39 3.57 -20.68
N ASP A 388 -2.96 2.42 -20.34
CA ASP A 388 -3.23 1.35 -21.30
C ASP A 388 -4.72 1.26 -21.71
N ASP A 389 -5.59 2.14 -21.15
CA ASP A 389 -7.05 2.15 -21.33
C ASP A 389 -7.68 0.76 -21.06
N VAL A 390 -7.23 0.08 -19.97
CA VAL A 390 -7.73 -1.24 -19.52
C VAL A 390 -7.96 -1.20 -18.02
N LEU A 391 -9.16 -1.54 -17.58
CA LEU A 391 -9.52 -1.63 -16.18
C LEU A 391 -9.38 -3.09 -15.70
N PRO A 392 -8.59 -3.35 -14.64
CA PRO A 392 -8.43 -4.69 -14.09
C PRO A 392 -9.72 -5.15 -13.38
N PRO A 393 -10.03 -6.46 -13.37
CA PRO A 393 -11.26 -6.97 -12.81
C PRO A 393 -11.21 -7.19 -11.30
N THR A 394 -12.40 -7.38 -10.73
CA THR A 394 -12.58 -8.12 -9.47
C THR A 394 -12.91 -9.56 -9.83
N ILE A 395 -11.98 -10.50 -9.62
CA ILE A 395 -12.24 -11.93 -9.88
C ILE A 395 -13.00 -12.57 -8.72
N ASN A 396 -13.55 -13.76 -8.94
CA ASN A 396 -14.35 -14.53 -7.99
C ASN A 396 -15.69 -13.87 -7.61
N TYR A 397 -16.17 -12.92 -8.40
CA TYR A 397 -17.50 -12.33 -8.23
C TYR A 397 -18.53 -13.23 -8.92
N GLU A 398 -19.28 -14.01 -8.13
CA GLU A 398 -20.19 -15.06 -8.62
C GLU A 398 -21.63 -14.84 -8.14
N THR A 399 -21.77 -14.45 -6.87
CA THR A 399 -23.07 -14.24 -6.22
C THR A 399 -23.21 -12.75 -5.91
N PRO A 400 -24.08 -12.01 -6.63
CA PRO A 400 -24.35 -10.61 -6.33
C PRO A 400 -24.84 -10.40 -4.92
N ASP A 401 -24.26 -9.42 -4.21
CA ASP A 401 -24.69 -8.99 -2.89
C ASP A 401 -25.59 -7.76 -3.05
N PRO A 402 -26.86 -7.77 -2.55
CA PRO A 402 -27.75 -6.62 -2.64
C PRO A 402 -27.21 -5.33 -1.98
N ASP A 403 -26.31 -5.47 -0.99
CA ASP A 403 -25.66 -4.33 -0.31
C ASP A 403 -24.44 -3.81 -1.07
N CYS A 404 -23.98 -4.57 -2.08
CA CYS A 404 -22.85 -4.26 -2.96
C CYS A 404 -23.35 -4.25 -4.42
N ASP A 405 -24.03 -3.20 -4.86
CA ASP A 405 -24.80 -3.13 -6.10
C ASP A 405 -24.22 -2.16 -7.16
N LEU A 406 -22.89 -1.90 -7.11
CA LEU A 406 -22.17 -1.12 -8.10
C LEU A 406 -21.61 -2.02 -9.24
N ASP A 407 -20.97 -1.40 -10.23
CA ASP A 407 -20.26 -2.12 -11.29
C ASP A 407 -18.84 -2.49 -10.85
N TYR A 408 -18.64 -3.72 -10.40
CA TYR A 408 -17.34 -4.19 -9.87
C TYR A 408 -16.40 -4.79 -10.91
N ILE A 409 -16.63 -4.61 -12.19
CA ILE A 409 -15.84 -5.17 -13.30
C ILE A 409 -15.64 -6.69 -13.07
N PRO A 410 -16.70 -7.51 -13.12
CA PRO A 410 -16.63 -8.90 -12.68
C PRO A 410 -15.82 -9.79 -13.62
N ASN A 411 -14.83 -10.48 -13.06
CA ASN A 411 -14.11 -11.64 -13.60
C ASN A 411 -13.34 -11.47 -14.92
N GLU A 412 -13.44 -10.36 -15.61
CA GLU A 412 -12.71 -10.09 -16.87
C GLU A 412 -12.24 -8.65 -16.93
N ALA A 413 -10.99 -8.43 -17.39
CA ALA A 413 -10.48 -7.08 -17.61
C ALA A 413 -11.30 -6.38 -18.71
N ARG A 414 -11.58 -5.10 -18.51
CA ARG A 414 -12.43 -4.33 -19.41
C ARG A 414 -11.61 -3.28 -20.14
N PRO A 415 -11.54 -3.31 -21.47
CA PRO A 415 -11.08 -2.17 -22.25
C PRO A 415 -12.03 -0.98 -22.01
N ASP A 416 -11.54 0.04 -21.34
CA ASP A 416 -12.26 1.26 -21.05
C ASP A 416 -11.31 2.42 -20.80
N LYS A 417 -11.71 3.62 -21.19
CA LYS A 417 -10.84 4.78 -21.12
C LYS A 417 -10.92 5.44 -19.75
N ALA A 418 -9.81 5.45 -19.02
CA ALA A 418 -9.69 6.17 -17.78
C ALA A 418 -8.71 7.35 -17.91
N ARG A 419 -9.11 8.52 -17.47
CA ARG A 419 -8.28 9.73 -17.37
C ARG A 419 -8.00 10.13 -15.94
N VAL A 420 -8.95 9.86 -15.07
CA VAL A 420 -8.87 10.12 -13.64
C VAL A 420 -9.30 8.87 -12.88
N ALA A 421 -8.39 8.33 -12.08
CA ALA A 421 -8.64 7.19 -11.23
C ALA A 421 -8.56 7.58 -9.75
N LEU A 422 -9.45 7.01 -8.96
CA LEU A 422 -9.51 7.15 -7.51
C LEU A 422 -9.06 5.83 -6.87
N SER A 423 -8.16 5.88 -5.88
CA SER A 423 -7.71 4.72 -5.12
C SER A 423 -8.02 4.90 -3.64
N ASN A 424 -8.75 3.95 -3.06
CA ASN A 424 -9.15 3.94 -1.67
C ASN A 424 -8.31 2.99 -0.82
N SER A 425 -7.96 3.42 0.38
CA SER A 425 -7.32 2.58 1.40
C SER A 425 -7.91 2.88 2.77
N PHE A 426 -8.54 1.88 3.40
CA PHE A 426 -9.18 2.00 4.72
C PHE A 426 -8.50 1.05 5.70
N GLY A 427 -7.91 1.59 6.76
CA GLY A 427 -7.06 0.84 7.68
C GLY A 427 -7.71 0.56 9.03
N PHE A 428 -7.31 -0.55 9.66
CA PHE A 428 -7.56 -0.76 11.09
C PHE A 428 -7.03 0.44 11.87
N GLY A 429 -7.76 0.83 12.94
CA GLY A 429 -7.55 2.10 13.62
C GLY A 429 -8.44 3.23 13.08
N GLY A 430 -9.18 2.95 11.99
CA GLY A 430 -10.12 3.88 11.37
C GLY A 430 -9.47 4.95 10.50
N GLN A 431 -8.22 4.74 10.06
CA GLN A 431 -7.56 5.63 9.09
C GLN A 431 -8.09 5.39 7.69
N ASN A 432 -8.57 6.43 7.03
CA ASN A 432 -9.03 6.41 5.66
C ASN A 432 -8.14 7.31 4.81
N VAL A 433 -7.70 6.80 3.68
CA VAL A 433 -6.93 7.54 2.67
C VAL A 433 -7.54 7.32 1.29
N THR A 434 -7.65 8.39 0.53
CA THR A 434 -8.02 8.36 -0.88
C THR A 434 -7.00 9.17 -1.68
N LEU A 435 -6.48 8.57 -2.74
CA LEU A 435 -5.64 9.24 -3.74
C LEU A 435 -6.42 9.44 -5.03
N ILE A 436 -6.16 10.55 -5.72
CA ILE A 436 -6.65 10.76 -7.09
C ILE A 436 -5.44 10.93 -8.00
N LEU A 437 -5.39 10.06 -9.00
CA LEU A 437 -4.37 9.98 -10.02
C LEU A 437 -4.98 10.37 -11.37
N SER A 438 -4.22 11.08 -12.19
CA SER A 438 -4.72 11.48 -13.50
C SER A 438 -3.70 11.24 -14.60
N GLU A 439 -4.21 11.16 -15.84
CA GLU A 439 -3.39 11.32 -17.03
C GLU A 439 -2.61 12.64 -16.94
N PHE A 440 -1.33 12.59 -17.31
CA PHE A 440 -0.54 13.82 -17.39
C PHE A 440 -0.98 14.64 -18.60
N LYS A 441 -1.25 15.92 -18.37
CA LYS A 441 -1.52 16.91 -19.42
C LYS A 441 -0.51 18.05 -19.29
N GLU A 442 0.14 18.41 -20.41
CA GLU A 442 1.09 19.52 -20.50
C GLU A 442 0.49 20.87 -20.08
#